data_4fa42dc4d4664d2b10a8301b8d9fc570
#
_entry.id   4fa42dc4d4664d2b10a8301b8d9fc570
#
_cell.length_a   1.000
_cell.length_b   1.000
_cell.length_c   1.000
_cell.angle_alpha   90.00
_cell.angle_beta   90.00
_cell.angle_gamma   90.00
#
_symmetry.space_group_name_H-M   'P 1'
#
loop_
_entity.id
_entity.type
_entity.pdbx_description
1 polymer ?
#
loop_
_entity_poly.entity_id
_entity_poly.type
_entity_poly.pdbx_seq_one_letter_code
_entity_poly.pdbx_strand_id
1 'polypeptide(L)'
;MCERHQAQNTKFSKEEFRNRQKEFFIQQAGLSNDEAQKFFPLYFELQDKKQAYNKEAWQKLRQGKNPNTTETEYGKIVEDVIQARIATDELELEYVRKYKQFLPAKKIYLLQKAEMRFHRELLKGFKHCQKGPEKKK
;
A
#
# COMPACT_ATOMS: atom_id res chain seq x y z
N MET A 1 5.68 12.68 21.55
CA MET A 1 5.64 13.62 20.46
C MET A 1 5.09 13.03 19.20
N CYS A 2 5.55 11.87 18.81
CA CYS A 2 5.03 11.24 17.61
C CYS A 2 3.56 10.92 17.72
N GLU A 3 3.15 10.51 18.87
CA GLU A 3 1.74 10.18 19.06
C GLU A 3 0.84 11.38 18.89
N ARG A 4 1.27 12.49 19.41
CA ARG A 4 0.49 13.68 19.33
C ARG A 4 0.29 14.11 17.90
N HIS A 5 1.35 14.04 17.13
CA HIS A 5 1.28 14.35 15.71
C HIS A 5 0.32 13.45 15.00
N GLN A 6 0.40 12.17 15.29
CA GLN A 6 -0.46 11.22 14.63
C GLN A 6 -1.92 11.47 14.91
N ALA A 7 -2.23 11.76 16.15
CA ALA A 7 -3.60 12.00 16.54
C ALA A 7 -4.17 13.19 15.80
N GLN A 8 -3.39 14.23 15.69
CA GLN A 8 -3.88 15.44 15.08
C GLN A 8 -3.96 15.34 13.56
N ASN A 9 -3.09 14.55 12.98
CA ASN A 9 -2.99 14.50 11.53
C ASN A 9 -3.73 13.33 10.91
N THR A 10 -4.60 12.71 11.63
CA THR A 10 -5.28 11.55 11.13
C THR A 10 -5.99 11.81 9.82
N LYS A 11 -6.77 12.86 9.75
CA LYS A 11 -7.49 13.21 8.55
C LYS A 11 -6.60 13.78 7.49
N PHE A 12 -5.79 14.69 7.94
CA PHE A 12 -4.90 15.42 7.11
C PHE A 12 -3.84 14.54 6.51
N SER A 13 -3.43 13.49 7.20
CA SER A 13 -2.30 12.73 6.75
C SER A 13 -2.58 11.85 5.54
N LYS A 14 -3.84 11.54 5.24
CA LYS A 14 -4.11 10.77 4.04
C LYS A 14 -3.75 11.55 2.78
N GLU A 15 -4.18 12.78 2.73
CA GLU A 15 -3.91 13.63 1.60
C GLU A 15 -2.43 14.00 1.53
N GLU A 16 -1.87 14.32 2.68
CA GLU A 16 -0.46 14.63 2.73
C GLU A 16 0.39 13.42 2.40
N PHE A 17 -0.02 12.26 2.86
CA PHE A 17 0.68 11.03 2.53
C PHE A 17 0.73 10.83 1.03
N ARG A 18 -0.40 11.02 0.35
CA ARG A 18 -0.44 10.85 -1.09
C ARG A 18 0.40 11.89 -1.81
N ASN A 19 0.41 13.11 -1.31
CA ASN A 19 1.23 14.15 -1.92
C ASN A 19 2.71 13.85 -1.79
N ARG A 20 3.14 13.37 -0.64
CA ARG A 20 4.53 12.99 -0.46
C ARG A 20 4.90 11.82 -1.33
N GLN A 21 3.99 10.88 -1.46
CA GLN A 21 4.20 9.72 -2.30
C GLN A 21 4.38 10.15 -3.76
N LYS A 22 3.53 11.07 -4.21
CA LYS A 22 3.64 11.58 -5.57
C LYS A 22 5.00 12.22 -5.82
N GLU A 23 5.41 13.10 -4.92
CA GLU A 23 6.68 13.79 -5.07
C GLU A 23 7.84 12.80 -5.11
N PHE A 24 7.79 11.84 -4.20
CA PHE A 24 8.85 10.85 -4.13
C PHE A 24 8.91 10.03 -5.41
N PHE A 25 7.76 9.59 -5.89
CA PHE A 25 7.71 8.79 -7.11
C PHE A 25 8.17 9.59 -8.33
N ILE A 26 7.75 10.84 -8.42
CA ILE A 26 8.15 11.69 -9.54
C ILE A 26 9.66 11.82 -9.58
N GLN A 27 10.26 12.05 -8.43
CA GLN A 27 11.71 12.18 -8.35
C GLN A 27 12.44 10.90 -8.68
N GLN A 28 11.98 9.81 -8.10
CA GLN A 28 12.70 8.55 -8.24
C GLN A 28 12.60 7.98 -9.66
N ALA A 29 11.47 8.16 -10.30
CA ALA A 29 11.25 7.59 -11.62
C ALA A 29 11.47 8.59 -12.74
N GLY A 30 11.61 9.86 -12.41
CA GLY A 30 11.81 10.88 -13.43
C GLY A 30 10.57 11.09 -14.28
N LEU A 31 9.41 11.21 -13.65
CA LEU A 31 8.18 11.40 -14.41
C LEU A 31 8.05 12.82 -14.86
N SER A 32 7.62 13.02 -16.11
CA SER A 32 7.24 14.34 -16.59
C SER A 32 5.87 14.68 -16.03
N ASN A 33 5.51 15.96 -16.14
CA ASN A 33 4.18 16.40 -15.71
C ASN A 33 3.09 15.60 -16.37
N ASP A 34 3.24 15.39 -17.66
CA ASP A 34 2.26 14.68 -18.45
C ASP A 34 2.13 13.24 -17.98
N GLU A 35 3.27 12.62 -17.77
CA GLU A 35 3.27 11.23 -17.29
C GLU A 35 2.65 11.12 -15.91
N ALA A 36 2.98 12.06 -15.03
CA ALA A 36 2.44 12.03 -13.68
C ALA A 36 0.94 12.21 -13.67
N GLN A 37 0.43 13.11 -14.51
CA GLN A 37 -1.00 13.35 -14.57
C GLN A 37 -1.78 12.13 -15.03
N LYS A 38 -1.16 11.30 -15.84
CA LYS A 38 -1.80 10.08 -16.30
C LYS A 38 -1.61 8.93 -15.33
N PHE A 39 -0.46 8.88 -14.70
CA PHE A 39 -0.11 7.75 -13.84
C PHE A 39 -0.86 7.76 -12.51
N PHE A 40 -0.87 8.88 -11.80
CA PHE A 40 -1.36 8.87 -10.43
C PHE A 40 -2.85 8.57 -10.28
N PRO A 41 -3.72 9.05 -11.16
CA PRO A 41 -5.11 8.62 -11.03
C PRO A 41 -5.28 7.12 -11.13
N LEU A 42 -4.55 6.49 -12.05
CA LEU A 42 -4.58 5.04 -12.18
C LEU A 42 -3.96 4.35 -10.97
N TYR A 43 -2.85 4.89 -10.51
CA TYR A 43 -2.16 4.30 -9.37
C TYR A 43 -3.03 4.31 -8.12
N PHE A 44 -3.65 5.42 -7.83
CA PHE A 44 -4.48 5.51 -6.63
C PHE A 44 -5.76 4.70 -6.78
N GLU A 45 -6.29 4.62 -7.99
CA GLU A 45 -7.42 3.76 -8.24
C GLU A 45 -7.07 2.30 -7.94
N LEU A 46 -5.89 1.89 -8.39
CA LEU A 46 -5.39 0.55 -8.12
C LEU A 46 -5.25 0.31 -6.62
N GLN A 47 -4.68 1.28 -5.91
CA GLN A 47 -4.50 1.13 -4.48
C GLN A 47 -5.82 0.99 -3.76
N ASP A 48 -6.82 1.75 -4.16
CA ASP A 48 -8.13 1.65 -3.56
C ASP A 48 -8.76 0.29 -3.80
N LYS A 49 -8.61 -0.25 -5.00
CA LYS A 49 -9.14 -1.57 -5.31
C LYS A 49 -8.42 -2.67 -4.53
N LYS A 50 -7.10 -2.55 -4.42
CA LYS A 50 -6.33 -3.51 -3.66
C LYS A 50 -6.72 -3.47 -2.19
N GLN A 51 -6.98 -2.29 -1.69
CA GLN A 51 -7.38 -2.14 -0.30
C GLN A 51 -8.71 -2.81 -0.03
N ALA A 52 -9.63 -2.76 -0.98
CA ALA A 52 -10.91 -3.41 -0.82
C ALA A 52 -10.75 -4.93 -0.69
N TYR A 53 -9.91 -5.52 -1.52
CA TYR A 53 -9.64 -6.96 -1.42
C TYR A 53 -8.98 -7.29 -0.09
N ASN A 54 -8.01 -6.48 0.33
CA ASN A 54 -7.30 -6.74 1.58
C ASN A 54 -8.23 -6.60 2.77
N LYS A 55 -9.12 -5.65 2.72
CA LYS A 55 -10.08 -5.46 3.80
C LYS A 55 -10.97 -6.67 3.96
N GLU A 56 -11.42 -7.23 2.84
CA GLU A 56 -12.25 -8.40 2.86
C GLU A 56 -11.50 -9.59 3.45
N ALA A 57 -10.24 -9.74 3.05
CA ALA A 57 -9.41 -10.83 3.57
C ALA A 57 -9.21 -10.69 5.08
N TRP A 58 -8.99 -9.46 5.53
CA TRP A 58 -8.82 -9.20 6.95
C TRP A 58 -10.07 -9.55 7.74
N GLN A 59 -11.24 -9.25 7.19
CA GLN A 59 -12.48 -9.57 7.85
C GLN A 59 -12.66 -11.07 7.99
N LYS A 60 -12.26 -11.82 6.96
CA LYS A 60 -12.36 -13.27 7.03
C LYS A 60 -11.39 -13.84 8.05
N LEU A 61 -10.18 -13.29 8.09
CA LEU A 61 -9.24 -13.72 9.11
C LEU A 61 -9.78 -13.52 10.51
N ARG A 62 -10.45 -12.40 10.70
CA ARG A 62 -11.02 -12.10 12.01
C ARG A 62 -12.10 -13.06 12.42
N GLN A 63 -12.83 -13.58 11.46
CA GLN A 63 -13.87 -14.54 11.76
C GLN A 63 -13.30 -15.78 12.42
N GLY A 64 -12.04 -16.11 12.14
CA GLY A 64 -11.41 -17.25 12.74
C GLY A 64 -11.15 -17.12 14.22
N LYS A 65 -11.32 -15.94 14.77
CA LYS A 65 -11.18 -15.73 16.21
C LYS A 65 -12.36 -16.30 17.00
N ASN A 66 -13.45 -16.54 16.32
CA ASN A 66 -14.61 -17.14 16.95
C ASN A 66 -14.24 -18.56 17.41
N PRO A 67 -14.41 -18.88 18.71
CA PRO A 67 -14.04 -20.21 19.18
C PRO A 67 -14.86 -21.33 18.59
N ASN A 68 -15.99 -21.02 17.98
CA ASN A 68 -16.82 -22.03 17.35
C ASN A 68 -16.46 -22.28 15.90
N THR A 69 -15.40 -21.67 15.41
CA THR A 69 -14.98 -21.86 14.03
C THR A 69 -14.55 -23.29 13.81
N THR A 70 -15.10 -23.91 12.78
CA THR A 70 -14.80 -25.30 12.48
C THR A 70 -13.53 -25.43 11.65
N GLU A 71 -13.01 -26.65 11.60
CA GLU A 71 -11.82 -26.92 10.80
C GLU A 71 -12.06 -26.61 9.34
N THR A 72 -13.23 -26.96 8.83
CA THR A 72 -13.58 -26.64 7.44
C THR A 72 -13.60 -25.16 7.20
N GLU A 73 -14.13 -24.41 8.15
CA GLU A 73 -14.16 -22.95 8.03
C GLU A 73 -12.76 -22.35 8.06
N TYR A 74 -11.89 -22.88 8.91
CA TYR A 74 -10.51 -22.41 8.93
C TYR A 74 -9.84 -22.64 7.58
N GLY A 75 -10.07 -23.80 6.98
CA GLY A 75 -9.51 -24.11 5.69
C GLY A 75 -9.95 -23.13 4.63
N LYS A 76 -11.24 -22.77 4.66
CA LYS A 76 -11.75 -21.82 3.70
C LYS A 76 -11.16 -20.42 3.92
N ILE A 77 -11.04 -20.03 5.17
CA ILE A 77 -10.47 -18.70 5.48
C ILE A 77 -9.04 -18.60 4.94
N VAL A 78 -8.25 -19.64 5.17
CA VAL A 78 -6.87 -19.65 4.71
C VAL A 78 -6.81 -19.49 3.19
N GLU A 79 -7.66 -20.23 2.48
CA GLU A 79 -7.65 -20.14 1.03
C GLU A 79 -8.16 -18.80 0.54
N ASP A 80 -9.18 -18.25 1.20
CA ASP A 80 -9.74 -16.97 0.79
C ASP A 80 -8.72 -15.84 0.93
N VAL A 81 -7.90 -15.91 1.98
CA VAL A 81 -6.85 -14.91 2.17
C VAL A 81 -5.85 -14.96 1.02
N ILE A 82 -5.46 -16.17 0.60
CA ILE A 82 -4.53 -16.31 -0.50
C ILE A 82 -5.17 -15.88 -1.81
N GLN A 83 -6.45 -16.24 -2.01
CA GLN A 83 -7.16 -15.84 -3.20
C GLN A 83 -7.22 -14.31 -3.34
N ALA A 84 -7.40 -13.62 -2.22
CA ALA A 84 -7.40 -12.16 -2.25
C ALA A 84 -6.05 -11.63 -2.70
N ARG A 85 -4.97 -12.26 -2.24
CA ARG A 85 -3.64 -11.84 -2.65
C ARG A 85 -3.42 -12.05 -4.15
N ILE A 86 -3.86 -13.19 -4.64
CA ILE A 86 -3.77 -13.47 -6.07
C ILE A 86 -4.56 -12.42 -6.86
N ALA A 87 -5.75 -12.09 -6.38
CA ALA A 87 -6.58 -11.10 -7.06
C ALA A 87 -5.90 -9.74 -7.12
N THR A 88 -5.26 -9.32 -6.03
CA THR A 88 -4.56 -8.05 -6.05
C THR A 88 -3.36 -8.08 -6.99
N ASP A 89 -2.67 -9.21 -7.07
CA ASP A 89 -1.53 -9.32 -7.98
C ASP A 89 -1.98 -9.29 -9.43
N GLU A 90 -3.07 -9.96 -9.74
CA GLU A 90 -3.61 -9.93 -11.10
C GLU A 90 -4.07 -8.54 -11.47
N LEU A 91 -4.67 -7.86 -10.51
CA LEU A 91 -5.11 -6.49 -10.74
C LEU A 91 -3.91 -5.58 -11.00
N GLU A 92 -2.86 -5.76 -10.24
CA GLU A 92 -1.65 -4.97 -10.42
C GLU A 92 -1.06 -5.17 -11.81
N LEU A 93 -1.05 -6.42 -12.27
CA LEU A 93 -0.55 -6.71 -13.60
C LEU A 93 -1.39 -6.01 -14.66
N GLU A 94 -2.68 -5.99 -14.46
CA GLU A 94 -3.59 -5.30 -15.38
C GLU A 94 -3.25 -3.81 -15.47
N TYR A 95 -2.98 -3.19 -14.31
CA TYR A 95 -2.67 -1.77 -14.29
C TYR A 95 -1.28 -1.48 -14.85
N VAL A 96 -0.34 -2.37 -14.65
CA VAL A 96 0.97 -2.23 -15.27
C VAL A 96 0.83 -2.17 -16.79
N ARG A 97 -0.05 -2.98 -17.33
CA ARG A 97 -0.28 -2.94 -18.77
C ARG A 97 -0.88 -1.62 -19.23
N LYS A 98 -1.68 -1.00 -18.38
CA LYS A 98 -2.20 0.34 -18.67
C LYS A 98 -1.07 1.36 -18.62
N TYR A 99 -0.20 1.26 -17.63
CA TYR A 99 0.94 2.18 -17.54
C TYR A 99 1.82 2.10 -18.76
N LYS A 100 1.99 0.90 -19.30
CA LYS A 100 2.87 0.70 -20.45
C LYS A 100 2.40 1.46 -21.68
N GLN A 101 1.16 1.89 -21.69
CA GLN A 101 0.65 2.62 -22.85
C GLN A 101 1.21 4.03 -22.91
N PHE A 102 1.69 4.56 -21.81
CA PHE A 102 2.23 5.92 -21.81
C PHE A 102 3.55 6.06 -21.05
N LEU A 103 4.07 4.96 -20.48
CA LEU A 103 5.33 4.99 -19.76
C LEU A 103 6.28 3.93 -20.29
N PRO A 104 7.58 4.28 -20.40
CA PRO A 104 8.56 3.25 -20.70
C PRO A 104 8.63 2.23 -19.56
N ALA A 105 8.95 1.01 -19.92
CA ALA A 105 9.05 -0.05 -18.92
C ALA A 105 10.06 0.30 -17.81
N LYS A 106 11.12 1.01 -18.16
CA LYS A 106 12.10 1.39 -17.16
C LYS A 106 11.51 2.28 -16.10
N LYS A 107 10.66 3.22 -16.49
CA LYS A 107 10.05 4.11 -15.51
C LYS A 107 9.08 3.34 -14.61
N ILE A 108 8.38 2.36 -15.16
CA ILE A 108 7.52 1.52 -14.33
C ILE A 108 8.35 0.73 -13.33
N TYR A 109 9.48 0.20 -13.78
CA TYR A 109 10.40 -0.49 -12.89
C TYR A 109 10.88 0.43 -11.77
N LEU A 110 11.23 1.66 -12.11
CA LEU A 110 11.68 2.62 -11.11
C LEU A 110 10.55 2.99 -10.15
N LEU A 111 9.33 3.03 -10.65
CA LEU A 111 8.18 3.28 -9.78
C LEU A 111 7.96 2.15 -8.79
N GLN A 112 8.14 0.92 -9.23
CA GLN A 112 8.02 -0.22 -8.32
C GLN A 112 9.08 -0.18 -7.24
N LYS A 113 10.30 0.16 -7.63
CA LYS A 113 11.37 0.31 -6.66
C LYS A 113 11.08 1.45 -5.69
N ALA A 114 10.54 2.54 -6.23
CA ALA A 114 10.20 3.69 -5.39
C ALA A 114 9.13 3.34 -4.38
N GLU A 115 8.15 2.56 -4.80
CA GLU A 115 7.09 2.14 -3.90
C GLU A 115 7.65 1.33 -2.75
N MET A 116 8.50 0.37 -3.06
CA MET A 116 9.11 -0.45 -2.03
C MET A 116 9.95 0.40 -1.09
N ARG A 117 10.68 1.34 -1.64
CA ARG A 117 11.54 2.20 -0.85
C ARG A 117 10.73 3.14 0.02
N PHE A 118 9.65 3.68 -0.52
CA PHE A 118 8.79 4.58 0.23
C PHE A 118 8.20 3.88 1.43
N HIS A 119 7.74 2.67 1.24
CA HIS A 119 7.18 1.89 2.35
C HIS A 119 8.23 1.58 3.39
N ARG A 120 9.43 1.28 2.96
CA ARG A 120 10.51 0.98 3.89
C ARG A 120 10.87 2.22 4.72
N GLU A 121 10.95 3.36 4.06
CA GLU A 121 11.25 4.60 4.77
C GLU A 121 10.16 4.94 5.76
N LEU A 122 8.94 4.71 5.36
CA LEU A 122 7.81 4.95 6.23
C LEU A 122 7.87 4.09 7.47
N LEU A 123 8.14 2.81 7.29
CA LEU A 123 8.25 1.89 8.41
C LEU A 123 9.40 2.24 9.32
N LYS A 124 10.49 2.71 8.75
CA LYS A 124 11.62 3.14 9.55
C LYS A 124 11.25 4.31 10.43
N GLY A 125 10.57 5.29 9.85
CA GLY A 125 10.15 6.45 10.63
C GLY A 125 9.22 6.07 11.75
N PHE A 126 8.28 5.19 11.45
CA PHE A 126 7.33 4.73 12.42
C PHE A 126 8.02 3.96 13.55
N LYS A 127 8.91 3.06 13.17
CA LYS A 127 9.66 2.29 14.14
C LYS A 127 10.51 3.19 15.00
N HIS A 128 11.15 4.15 14.37
CA HIS A 128 12.01 5.07 15.10
C HIS A 128 11.22 5.82 16.16
N CYS A 129 10.04 6.28 15.81
CA CYS A 129 9.18 6.95 16.76
C CYS A 129 8.83 6.06 17.93
N GLN A 130 8.50 4.83 17.66
CA GLN A 130 8.10 3.91 18.72
C GLN A 130 9.25 3.51 19.61
N LYS A 131 10.41 3.33 19.01
CA LYS A 131 11.56 2.86 19.76
C LYS A 131 12.36 3.95 20.42
N GLY A 132 12.11 5.18 20.02
CA GLY A 132 12.88 6.29 20.57
C GLY A 132 13.03 6.25 22.07
N PRO A 133 11.94 6.20 22.80
CA PRO A 133 12.03 6.21 24.26
C PRO A 133 12.74 4.99 24.82
N GLU A 134 12.56 3.87 24.20
CA GLU A 134 13.15 2.64 24.70
C GLU A 134 14.66 2.63 24.60
N LYS A 135 15.15 3.22 23.56
CA LYS A 135 16.59 3.20 23.36
C LYS A 135 17.35 3.96 24.41
N LYS A 136 16.68 4.81 25.10
CA LYS A 136 17.32 5.60 26.11
C LYS A 136 17.66 4.81 27.34
N LYS A 137 17.18 3.65 27.45
CA LYS A 137 17.57 2.81 28.58
C LYS A 137 18.98 2.34 28.50
#